data_f985e0a26837073a6c0b9c3e896e9548
#
_entry.id   f985e0a26837073a6c0b9c3e896e9548
#
_cell.length_a   1.000
_cell.length_b   1.000
_cell.length_c   1.000
_cell.angle_alpha   90.00
_cell.angle_beta   90.00
_cell.angle_gamma   90.00
#
_symmetry.space_group_name_H-M   'P 1'
#
loop_
_entity.id
_entity.type
_entity.pdbx_description
1 polymer ?
#
loop_
_entity_poly.entity_id
_entity_poly.type
_entity_poly.pdbx_seq_one_letter_code
_entity_poly.pdbx_strand_id
1 'polypeptide(L)'
;MATQTSKVEVEAPGAPKRFVFVLLENFTLLSFASAVDSLRIANRMAGQTLYEWFITGDADDEGMVSCSSGSRFKVDGPLCELNRDDVVLICGGSDVQKSTTKKLLNWVRREARRGLRLGGLCTAAYTLARAGLLDGKRATIHWENHDSFTEEFDEVDLTKSVFVVDGNRMTTAGGTSSIDLMLKLVADDHGEKLANAVADQLIYSSIRTDQDTQRLSVPTRIGVRHPKLSQVIQMMEANIEEPISPSILAKDVGMSTRQLERLFRRYLNRSPKRY
;
A
#
# COMPACT_ATOMS: atom_id res chain seq x y z
N MET A 1 6.59 -19.57 30.38
CA MET A 1 6.80 -20.62 29.36
C MET A 1 6.90 -19.93 28.03
N ALA A 2 8.06 -19.90 27.40
CA ALA A 2 8.21 -19.36 26.05
C ALA A 2 7.61 -20.39 25.08
N THR A 3 6.48 -20.06 24.48
CA THR A 3 5.89 -20.85 23.40
C THR A 3 6.92 -20.89 22.27
N GLN A 4 7.47 -22.07 21.98
CA GLN A 4 8.34 -22.27 20.82
C GLN A 4 7.47 -22.00 19.58
N THR A 5 7.65 -20.82 18.97
CA THR A 5 7.09 -20.53 17.66
C THR A 5 7.72 -21.53 16.69
N SER A 6 6.91 -22.40 16.09
CA SER A 6 7.39 -23.40 15.14
C SER A 6 8.02 -22.65 13.95
N LYS A 7 9.31 -22.87 13.74
CA LYS A 7 10.02 -22.31 12.58
C LYS A 7 9.49 -22.93 11.30
N VAL A 8 9.38 -22.13 10.25
CA VAL A 8 9.04 -22.61 8.91
C VAL A 8 10.32 -23.04 8.23
N GLU A 9 10.38 -24.31 7.81
CA GLU A 9 11.49 -24.79 6.98
C GLU A 9 11.44 -24.09 5.61
N VAL A 10 12.51 -23.40 5.27
CA VAL A 10 12.77 -22.82 3.95
C VAL A 10 14.11 -23.33 3.46
N GLU A 11 14.25 -23.47 2.15
CA GLU A 11 15.54 -23.85 1.56
C GLU A 11 16.63 -22.90 2.05
N ALA A 12 17.82 -23.43 2.29
CA ALA A 12 18.93 -22.62 2.77
C ALA A 12 19.20 -21.50 1.76
N PRO A 13 19.12 -20.24 2.18
CA PRO A 13 19.31 -19.13 1.25
C PRO A 13 20.76 -19.08 0.80
N GLY A 14 20.97 -18.56 -0.40
CA GLY A 14 22.23 -17.94 -0.75
C GLY A 14 22.49 -16.72 0.14
N ALA A 15 23.12 -15.66 -0.37
CA ALA A 15 23.23 -14.41 0.37
C ALA A 15 21.85 -13.80 0.65
N PRO A 16 21.64 -13.15 1.82
CA PRO A 16 20.39 -12.48 2.14
C PRO A 16 20.01 -11.44 1.08
N LYS A 17 18.72 -11.37 0.73
CA LYS A 17 18.23 -10.37 -0.20
C LYS A 17 18.16 -9.00 0.48
N ARG A 18 18.81 -7.99 -0.10
CA ARG A 18 18.86 -6.66 0.49
C ARG A 18 17.73 -5.77 -0.04
N PHE A 19 17.01 -5.14 0.89
CA PHE A 19 16.05 -4.09 0.64
C PHE A 19 16.66 -2.73 1.00
N VAL A 20 16.47 -1.73 0.13
CA VAL A 20 16.92 -0.36 0.38
C VAL A 20 15.70 0.53 0.51
N PHE A 21 15.44 1.02 1.72
CA PHE A 21 14.35 1.93 2.00
C PHE A 21 14.83 3.37 1.87
N VAL A 22 14.24 4.11 0.94
CA VAL A 22 14.52 5.53 0.72
C VAL A 22 13.44 6.35 1.41
N LEU A 23 13.75 6.94 2.55
CA LEU A 23 12.80 7.76 3.31
C LEU A 23 12.77 9.18 2.73
N LEU A 24 11.61 9.61 2.27
CA LEU A 24 11.35 10.99 1.90
C LEU A 24 10.92 11.79 3.15
N GLU A 25 11.23 13.08 3.21
CA GLU A 25 10.75 13.92 4.30
C GLU A 25 9.21 13.85 4.40
N ASN A 26 8.69 13.75 5.61
CA ASN A 26 7.28 13.50 5.93
C ASN A 26 6.71 12.17 5.39
N PHE A 27 7.54 11.14 5.27
CA PHE A 27 7.08 9.82 4.85
C PHE A 27 6.03 9.24 5.81
N THR A 28 5.14 8.39 5.30
CA THR A 28 4.11 7.71 6.11
C THR A 28 4.75 6.61 6.94
N LEU A 29 4.83 6.81 8.26
CA LEU A 29 5.46 5.87 9.20
C LEU A 29 4.90 4.45 9.08
N LEU A 30 3.57 4.31 9.04
CA LEU A 30 2.92 2.99 8.98
C LEU A 30 3.36 2.20 7.74
N SER A 31 3.49 2.85 6.58
CA SER A 31 3.91 2.18 5.33
C SER A 31 5.33 1.65 5.42
N PHE A 32 6.25 2.44 5.97
CA PHE A 32 7.64 2.05 6.19
C PHE A 32 7.76 0.96 7.26
N ALA A 33 7.16 1.20 8.43
CA ALA A 33 7.26 0.28 9.57
C ALA A 33 6.69 -1.11 9.22
N SER A 34 5.53 -1.16 8.55
CA SER A 34 4.92 -2.43 8.15
C SER A 34 5.78 -3.18 7.12
N ALA A 35 6.45 -2.48 6.21
CA ALA A 35 7.34 -3.13 5.25
C ALA A 35 8.58 -3.73 5.94
N VAL A 36 9.26 -2.96 6.78
CA VAL A 36 10.45 -3.44 7.52
C VAL A 36 10.09 -4.57 8.48
N ASP A 37 8.98 -4.44 9.20
CA ASP A 37 8.57 -5.46 10.18
C ASP A 37 8.18 -6.78 9.52
N SER A 38 7.60 -6.76 8.32
CA SER A 38 7.35 -7.96 7.54
C SER A 38 8.63 -8.74 7.23
N LEU A 39 9.72 -8.06 6.84
CA LEU A 39 11.03 -8.66 6.60
C LEU A 39 11.65 -9.22 7.89
N ARG A 40 11.63 -8.43 8.96
CA ARG A 40 12.13 -8.84 10.28
C ARG A 40 11.41 -10.11 10.78
N ILE A 41 10.10 -10.16 10.63
CA ILE A 41 9.29 -11.30 11.04
C ILE A 41 9.56 -12.51 10.12
N ALA A 42 9.74 -12.33 8.82
CA ALA A 42 10.12 -13.40 7.91
C ALA A 42 11.44 -14.06 8.34
N ASN A 43 12.47 -13.28 8.66
CA ASN A 43 13.72 -13.78 9.21
C ASN A 43 13.50 -14.59 10.50
N ARG A 44 12.69 -14.07 11.42
CA ARG A 44 12.36 -14.74 12.69
C ARG A 44 11.64 -16.05 12.46
N MET A 45 10.63 -16.09 11.58
CA MET A 45 9.83 -17.29 11.30
C MET A 45 10.65 -18.37 10.58
N ALA A 46 11.55 -17.97 9.69
CA ALA A 46 12.50 -18.87 9.05
C ALA A 46 13.62 -19.36 10.00
N GLY A 47 13.91 -18.59 11.05
CA GLY A 47 15.01 -18.85 11.98
C GLY A 47 16.39 -18.63 11.37
N GLN A 48 16.48 -17.85 10.30
CA GLN A 48 17.68 -17.49 9.57
C GLN A 48 17.50 -16.12 8.91
N THR A 49 18.60 -15.46 8.53
CA THR A 49 18.57 -14.14 7.86
C THR A 49 18.30 -14.36 6.36
N LEU A 50 17.05 -14.17 5.93
CA LEU A 50 16.64 -14.19 4.54
C LEU A 50 16.75 -12.82 3.89
N TYR A 51 16.53 -11.78 4.70
CA TYR A 51 16.46 -10.40 4.29
C TYR A 51 17.33 -9.50 5.15
N GLU A 52 18.00 -8.57 4.50
CA GLU A 52 18.68 -7.43 5.13
C GLU A 52 18.09 -6.15 4.59
N TRP A 53 18.21 -5.06 5.33
CA TRP A 53 17.77 -3.76 4.84
C TRP A 53 18.75 -2.67 5.17
N PHE A 54 18.71 -1.63 4.35
CA PHE A 54 19.49 -0.42 4.47
C PHE A 54 18.54 0.77 4.35
N ILE A 55 18.62 1.72 5.27
CA ILE A 55 17.77 2.90 5.32
C ILE A 55 18.58 4.09 4.83
N THR A 56 18.05 4.80 3.83
CA THR A 56 18.68 5.98 3.26
C THR A 56 17.64 7.07 3.02
N GLY A 57 18.08 8.29 2.73
CA GLY A 57 17.20 9.42 2.44
C GLY A 57 17.97 10.71 2.27
N ASP A 58 17.25 11.80 2.06
CA ASP A 58 17.82 13.15 2.07
C ASP A 58 17.74 13.68 3.52
N ALA A 59 18.65 13.17 4.35
CA ALA A 59 18.69 13.43 5.77
C ALA A 59 19.26 14.82 6.08
N ASP A 60 18.90 15.35 7.24
CA ASP A 60 19.47 16.56 7.77
C ASP A 60 20.95 16.37 8.25
N ASP A 61 21.54 17.41 8.82
CA ASP A 61 22.92 17.40 9.29
C ASP A 61 23.19 16.39 10.43
N GLU A 62 22.14 15.94 11.12
CA GLU A 62 22.20 14.89 12.15
C GLU A 62 21.99 13.48 11.57
N GLY A 63 21.78 13.36 10.28
CA GLY A 63 21.50 12.11 9.60
C GLY A 63 20.10 11.57 9.86
N MET A 64 19.11 12.47 10.07
CA MET A 64 17.74 12.12 10.41
C MET A 64 16.76 12.54 9.32
N VAL A 65 15.69 11.76 9.16
CA VAL A 65 14.52 12.07 8.31
C VAL A 65 13.27 12.02 9.17
N SER A 66 12.39 13.02 9.04
CA SER A 66 11.15 13.07 9.81
C SER A 66 10.03 12.33 9.07
N CYS A 67 9.20 11.60 9.80
CA CYS A 67 7.97 11.03 9.25
C CYS A 67 6.77 11.94 9.51
N SER A 68 5.64 11.65 8.87
CA SER A 68 4.40 12.44 8.96
C SER A 68 3.79 12.55 10.37
N SER A 69 4.23 11.71 11.32
CA SER A 69 3.82 11.81 12.74
C SER A 69 4.77 12.66 13.59
N GLY A 70 5.81 13.26 12.98
CA GLY A 70 6.82 14.06 13.69
C GLY A 70 7.95 13.23 14.33
N SER A 71 7.89 11.90 14.26
CA SER A 71 9.02 11.06 14.73
C SER A 71 10.17 11.14 13.73
N ARG A 72 11.41 11.12 14.24
CA ARG A 72 12.64 11.22 13.44
C ARG A 72 13.34 9.88 13.37
N PHE A 73 13.83 9.51 12.22
CA PHE A 73 14.48 8.23 11.93
C PHE A 73 15.88 8.47 11.41
N LYS A 74 16.86 7.82 12.05
CA LYS A 74 18.24 7.85 11.60
C LYS A 74 18.38 7.01 10.33
N VAL A 75 19.04 7.56 9.32
CA VAL A 75 19.43 6.79 8.13
C VAL A 75 20.81 6.15 8.35
N ASP A 76 21.03 5.01 7.67
CA ASP A 76 22.30 4.29 7.74
C ASP A 76 23.38 4.98 6.90
N GLY A 77 22.95 5.76 5.91
CA GLY A 77 23.86 6.53 5.05
C GLY A 77 23.15 7.27 3.91
N PRO A 78 23.90 8.01 3.08
CA PRO A 78 23.36 8.73 1.94
C PRO A 78 22.90 7.76 0.84
N LEU A 79 22.22 8.31 -0.19
CA LEU A 79 21.92 7.56 -1.42
C LEU A 79 23.23 6.97 -2.00
N CYS A 80 23.34 5.66 -1.92
CA CYS A 80 24.53 4.90 -2.28
C CYS A 80 24.40 4.18 -3.63
N GLU A 81 25.45 3.57 -4.07
CA GLU A 81 25.43 2.62 -5.16
C GLU A 81 24.86 1.28 -4.69
N LEU A 82 24.02 0.66 -5.54
CA LEU A 82 23.27 -0.54 -5.21
C LEU A 82 23.84 -1.77 -5.91
N ASN A 83 23.61 -2.94 -5.34
CA ASN A 83 23.86 -4.22 -6.01
C ASN A 83 22.72 -4.52 -7.01
N ARG A 84 22.96 -5.41 -7.97
CA ARG A 84 21.97 -5.75 -9.01
C ARG A 84 20.71 -6.40 -8.47
N ASP A 85 20.84 -7.12 -7.37
CA ASP A 85 19.75 -7.88 -6.74
C ASP A 85 19.01 -7.10 -5.65
N ASP A 86 19.42 -5.87 -5.39
CA ASP A 86 18.78 -5.00 -4.41
C ASP A 86 17.35 -4.65 -4.85
N VAL A 87 16.45 -4.58 -3.87
CA VAL A 87 15.09 -4.08 -4.04
C VAL A 87 14.98 -2.72 -3.37
N VAL A 88 14.61 -1.70 -4.13
CA VAL A 88 14.45 -0.34 -3.62
C VAL A 88 12.99 -0.05 -3.34
N LEU A 89 12.68 0.43 -2.15
CA LEU A 89 11.36 0.90 -1.76
C LEU A 89 11.43 2.36 -1.29
N ILE A 90 10.90 3.27 -2.09
CA ILE A 90 10.80 4.69 -1.75
C ILE A 90 9.58 4.86 -0.85
N CYS A 91 9.75 5.47 0.31
CA CYS A 91 8.70 5.72 1.28
C CYS A 91 8.23 7.17 1.18
N GLY A 92 7.05 7.39 0.61
CA GLY A 92 6.43 8.70 0.49
C GLY A 92 5.41 8.98 1.59
N GLY A 93 4.94 10.21 1.63
CA GLY A 93 3.93 10.67 2.57
C GLY A 93 3.41 12.05 2.17
N SER A 94 3.20 12.93 3.12
CA SER A 94 2.79 14.31 2.85
C SER A 94 3.86 15.04 2.05
N ASP A 95 3.44 15.96 1.18
CA ASP A 95 4.34 16.81 0.38
C ASP A 95 5.34 16.05 -0.52
N VAL A 96 4.98 14.87 -1.03
CA VAL A 96 5.85 14.04 -1.89
C VAL A 96 6.45 14.82 -3.06
N GLN A 97 5.73 15.79 -3.61
CA GLN A 97 6.20 16.65 -4.70
C GLN A 97 7.44 17.46 -4.31
N LYS A 98 7.46 18.02 -3.10
CA LYS A 98 8.60 18.79 -2.57
C LYS A 98 9.78 17.87 -2.25
N SER A 99 9.50 16.70 -1.68
CA SER A 99 10.52 15.71 -1.30
C SER A 99 11.11 14.96 -2.50
N THR A 100 10.48 15.06 -3.69
CA THR A 100 10.98 14.47 -4.94
C THR A 100 12.02 15.37 -5.58
N THR A 101 13.24 15.37 -5.05
CA THR A 101 14.33 16.22 -5.49
C THR A 101 14.95 15.77 -6.83
N LYS A 102 15.61 16.70 -7.56
CA LYS A 102 16.37 16.36 -8.78
C LYS A 102 17.45 15.32 -8.52
N LYS A 103 18.13 15.37 -7.36
CA LYS A 103 19.13 14.39 -6.92
C LYS A 103 18.52 12.99 -6.82
N LEU A 104 17.38 12.86 -6.16
CA LEU A 104 16.65 11.60 -6.04
C LEU A 104 16.19 11.08 -7.40
N LEU A 105 15.58 11.91 -8.25
CA LEU A 105 15.13 11.51 -9.59
C LEU A 105 16.29 10.99 -10.46
N ASN A 106 17.44 11.65 -10.43
CA ASN A 106 18.61 11.21 -11.17
C ASN A 106 19.14 9.87 -10.66
N TRP A 107 19.16 9.68 -9.35
CA TRP A 107 19.57 8.42 -8.73
C TRP A 107 18.59 7.29 -9.09
N VAL A 108 17.29 7.51 -8.94
CA VAL A 108 16.25 6.53 -9.29
C VAL A 108 16.32 6.12 -10.76
N ARG A 109 16.50 7.07 -11.69
CA ARG A 109 16.66 6.80 -13.11
C ARG A 109 17.93 6.00 -13.42
N ARG A 110 19.02 6.29 -12.71
CA ARG A 110 20.28 5.54 -12.85
C ARG A 110 20.09 4.08 -12.46
N GLU A 111 19.52 3.84 -11.29
CA GLU A 111 19.29 2.49 -10.78
C GLU A 111 18.26 1.71 -11.63
N ALA A 112 17.24 2.40 -12.15
CA ALA A 112 16.27 1.80 -13.07
C ALA A 112 16.93 1.29 -14.36
N ARG A 113 17.89 2.06 -14.95
CA ARG A 113 18.64 1.63 -16.14
C ARG A 113 19.53 0.43 -15.89
N ARG A 114 19.93 0.19 -14.64
CA ARG A 114 20.67 -1.01 -14.23
C ARG A 114 19.79 -2.25 -14.07
N GLY A 115 18.45 -2.09 -14.23
CA GLY A 115 17.48 -3.17 -14.16
C GLY A 115 16.92 -3.45 -12.77
N LEU A 116 17.24 -2.63 -11.77
CA LEU A 116 16.81 -2.86 -10.40
C LEU A 116 15.27 -2.84 -10.23
N ARG A 117 14.79 -3.60 -9.26
CA ARG A 117 13.40 -3.57 -8.82
C ARG A 117 13.19 -2.33 -7.95
N LEU A 118 12.29 -1.46 -8.40
CA LEU A 118 12.00 -0.19 -7.73
C LEU A 118 10.53 -0.14 -7.34
N GLY A 119 10.27 0.20 -6.08
CA GLY A 119 8.91 0.35 -5.57
C GLY A 119 8.65 1.71 -4.92
N GLY A 120 7.38 2.11 -4.93
CA GLY A 120 6.88 3.29 -4.22
C GLY A 120 5.82 2.91 -3.20
N LEU A 121 6.02 3.25 -1.94
CA LEU A 121 5.05 3.06 -0.87
C LEU A 121 4.27 4.36 -0.64
N CYS A 122 2.95 4.23 -0.51
CA CYS A 122 2.02 5.35 -0.30
C CYS A 122 2.03 6.33 -1.48
N THR A 123 2.47 7.56 -1.27
CA THR A 123 2.53 8.59 -2.31
C THR A 123 3.79 8.51 -3.18
N ALA A 124 4.76 7.65 -2.87
CA ALA A 124 6.03 7.58 -3.60
C ALA A 124 5.91 7.04 -5.04
N ALA A 125 4.74 6.51 -5.44
CA ALA A 125 4.43 6.28 -6.86
C ALA A 125 4.62 7.57 -7.69
N TYR A 126 4.36 8.75 -7.09
CA TYR A 126 4.64 10.06 -7.68
C TYR A 126 6.12 10.21 -8.09
N THR A 127 7.04 9.83 -7.21
CA THR A 127 8.48 9.91 -7.49
C THR A 127 8.87 9.01 -8.67
N LEU A 128 8.30 7.80 -8.75
CA LEU A 128 8.54 6.88 -9.86
C LEU A 128 7.95 7.41 -11.19
N ALA A 129 6.72 7.94 -11.17
CA ALA A 129 6.09 8.55 -12.34
C ALA A 129 6.87 9.78 -12.80
N ARG A 130 7.26 10.66 -11.89
CA ARG A 130 8.09 11.85 -12.18
C ARG A 130 9.46 11.50 -12.75
N ALA A 131 9.95 10.30 -12.47
CA ALA A 131 11.16 9.75 -13.09
C ALA A 131 10.90 9.14 -14.48
N GLY A 132 9.64 9.04 -14.97
CA GLY A 132 9.27 8.38 -16.22
C GLY A 132 9.37 6.86 -16.15
N LEU A 133 9.20 6.28 -14.96
CA LEU A 133 9.38 4.84 -14.73
C LEU A 133 8.07 4.07 -14.65
N LEU A 134 6.95 4.75 -14.69
CA LEU A 134 5.60 4.16 -14.67
C LEU A 134 4.85 4.35 -15.99
N ASP A 135 5.42 5.00 -17.00
CA ASP A 135 4.81 5.20 -18.31
C ASP A 135 4.49 3.84 -18.95
N GLY A 136 3.23 3.64 -19.37
CA GLY A 136 2.72 2.38 -19.90
C GLY A 136 2.65 1.23 -18.90
N LYS A 137 2.79 1.49 -17.59
CA LYS A 137 2.73 0.47 -16.54
C LYS A 137 1.53 0.63 -15.66
N ARG A 138 1.05 -0.50 -15.15
CA ARG A 138 0.06 -0.52 -14.08
C ARG A 138 0.71 -0.03 -12.78
N ALA A 139 0.01 0.87 -12.08
CA ALA A 139 0.46 1.41 -10.81
C ALA A 139 -0.72 1.70 -9.87
N THR A 140 -0.42 1.96 -8.63
CA THR A 140 -1.35 2.50 -7.65
C THR A 140 -0.67 3.57 -6.79
N ILE A 141 -1.45 4.47 -6.25
CA ILE A 141 -1.03 5.52 -5.32
C ILE A 141 -2.09 5.65 -4.23
N HIS A 142 -1.78 6.32 -3.13
CA HIS A 142 -2.77 6.59 -2.08
C HIS A 142 -4.02 7.27 -2.66
N TRP A 143 -5.20 6.81 -2.28
CA TRP A 143 -6.48 7.20 -2.88
C TRP A 143 -6.74 8.71 -2.89
N GLU A 144 -6.23 9.45 -1.91
CA GLU A 144 -6.35 10.93 -1.85
C GLU A 144 -5.58 11.63 -2.97
N ASN A 145 -4.58 11.00 -3.55
CA ASN A 145 -3.75 11.55 -4.62
C ASN A 145 -4.14 11.04 -6.00
N HIS A 146 -5.18 10.19 -6.09
CA HIS A 146 -5.54 9.49 -7.32
C HIS A 146 -5.88 10.46 -8.45
N ASP A 147 -6.75 11.43 -8.18
CA ASP A 147 -7.24 12.36 -9.21
C ASP A 147 -6.10 13.26 -9.71
N SER A 148 -5.35 13.91 -8.81
CA SER A 148 -4.22 14.76 -9.19
C SER A 148 -3.09 13.99 -9.88
N PHE A 149 -2.90 12.72 -9.53
CA PHE A 149 -1.91 11.87 -10.19
C PHE A 149 -2.35 11.54 -11.63
N THR A 150 -3.61 11.21 -11.85
CA THR A 150 -4.16 10.91 -13.19
C THR A 150 -4.07 12.14 -14.10
N GLU A 151 -4.29 13.35 -13.56
CA GLU A 151 -4.17 14.59 -14.31
C GLU A 151 -2.72 14.91 -14.74
N GLU A 152 -1.74 14.55 -13.91
CA GLU A 152 -0.32 14.86 -14.16
C GLU A 152 0.40 13.75 -14.96
N PHE A 153 -0.06 12.49 -14.89
CA PHE A 153 0.60 11.31 -15.46
C PHE A 153 -0.37 10.44 -16.25
N ASP A 154 -0.82 10.92 -17.39
CA ASP A 154 -1.81 10.27 -18.27
C ASP A 154 -1.30 8.97 -18.93
N GLU A 155 0.01 8.78 -19.06
CA GLU A 155 0.62 7.56 -19.58
C GLU A 155 0.66 6.40 -18.57
N VAL A 156 0.26 6.61 -17.31
CA VAL A 156 0.26 5.58 -16.26
C VAL A 156 -1.10 4.90 -16.20
N ASP A 157 -1.14 3.56 -16.32
CA ASP A 157 -2.36 2.78 -16.07
C ASP A 157 -2.64 2.71 -14.55
N LEU A 158 -3.26 3.78 -14.02
CA LEU A 158 -3.50 3.94 -12.59
C LEU A 158 -4.72 3.14 -12.14
N THR A 159 -4.50 2.24 -11.19
CA THR A 159 -5.54 1.38 -10.61
C THR A 159 -5.90 1.80 -9.18
N LYS A 160 -7.07 1.35 -8.69
CA LYS A 160 -7.50 1.53 -7.30
C LYS A 160 -7.09 0.37 -6.40
N SER A 161 -6.19 -0.49 -6.85
CA SER A 161 -5.69 -1.65 -6.11
C SER A 161 -4.92 -1.23 -4.85
N VAL A 162 -4.89 -2.09 -3.84
CA VAL A 162 -4.10 -1.84 -2.62
C VAL A 162 -2.60 -1.87 -2.91
N PHE A 163 -2.15 -2.71 -3.82
CA PHE A 163 -0.79 -2.69 -4.38
C PHE A 163 -0.80 -3.19 -5.83
N VAL A 164 0.26 -2.91 -6.56
CA VAL A 164 0.51 -3.38 -7.93
C VAL A 164 1.96 -3.79 -8.06
N VAL A 165 2.19 -4.94 -8.72
CA VAL A 165 3.51 -5.36 -9.20
C VAL A 165 3.42 -5.50 -10.72
N ASP A 166 4.19 -4.70 -11.45
CA ASP A 166 4.30 -4.73 -12.91
C ASP A 166 5.77 -4.83 -13.34
N GLY A 167 6.19 -6.06 -13.61
CA GLY A 167 7.57 -6.37 -13.91
C GLY A 167 8.50 -6.01 -12.74
N ASN A 168 9.41 -5.09 -12.97
CA ASN A 168 10.35 -4.61 -11.95
C ASN A 168 9.90 -3.30 -11.26
N ARG A 169 8.62 -2.93 -11.39
CA ARG A 169 7.99 -1.79 -10.69
C ARG A 169 6.94 -2.28 -9.71
N MET A 170 6.91 -1.66 -8.55
CA MET A 170 5.98 -2.00 -7.47
C MET A 170 5.43 -0.72 -6.86
N THR A 171 4.14 -0.69 -6.59
CA THR A 171 3.52 0.46 -5.93
C THR A 171 2.48 0.00 -4.91
N THR A 172 2.32 0.72 -3.81
CA THR A 172 1.26 0.47 -2.84
C THR A 172 0.48 1.73 -2.52
N ALA A 173 -0.77 1.53 -2.13
CA ALA A 173 -1.65 2.60 -1.63
C ALA A 173 -1.19 3.18 -0.28
N GLY A 174 -0.22 2.57 0.36
CA GLY A 174 0.26 3.00 1.67
C GLY A 174 -0.50 2.39 2.85
N GLY A 175 -0.19 2.84 4.08
CA GLY A 175 -0.75 2.25 5.28
C GLY A 175 -0.42 0.76 5.39
N THR A 176 -1.44 -0.05 5.69
CA THR A 176 -1.29 -1.51 5.82
C THR A 176 -1.10 -2.24 4.49
N SER A 177 -1.33 -1.60 3.33
CA SER A 177 -1.12 -2.25 2.03
C SER A 177 0.36 -2.54 1.72
N SER A 178 1.26 -1.93 2.47
CA SER A 178 2.68 -2.31 2.44
C SER A 178 2.91 -3.72 2.99
N ILE A 179 2.10 -4.19 3.95
CA ILE A 179 2.13 -5.59 4.43
C ILE A 179 1.79 -6.52 3.27
N ASP A 180 0.72 -6.24 2.52
CA ASP A 180 0.27 -7.12 1.43
C ASP A 180 1.34 -7.25 0.35
N LEU A 181 1.96 -6.14 -0.07
CA LEU A 181 3.09 -6.19 -0.99
C LEU A 181 4.25 -7.03 -0.43
N MET A 182 4.62 -6.83 0.83
CA MET A 182 5.73 -7.57 1.43
C MET A 182 5.42 -9.05 1.58
N LEU A 183 4.19 -9.42 1.96
CA LEU A 183 3.76 -10.82 2.01
C LEU A 183 3.80 -11.46 0.61
N LYS A 184 3.39 -10.74 -0.43
CA LYS A 184 3.52 -11.19 -1.82
C LYS A 184 5.00 -11.44 -2.18
N LEU A 185 5.92 -10.53 -1.83
CA LEU A 185 7.34 -10.68 -2.12
C LEU A 185 7.95 -11.86 -1.33
N VAL A 186 7.56 -12.03 -0.07
CA VAL A 186 7.98 -13.19 0.76
C VAL A 186 7.46 -14.49 0.18
N ALA A 187 6.21 -14.52 -0.29
CA ALA A 187 5.64 -15.70 -0.95
C ALA A 187 6.37 -16.06 -2.25
N ASP A 188 6.70 -15.05 -3.06
CA ASP A 188 7.44 -15.24 -4.31
C ASP A 188 8.88 -15.75 -4.07
N ASP A 189 9.52 -15.27 -3.01
CA ASP A 189 10.91 -15.65 -2.69
C ASP A 189 10.99 -16.99 -1.95
N HIS A 190 10.06 -17.30 -1.04
CA HIS A 190 10.17 -18.40 -0.07
C HIS A 190 8.88 -19.22 0.13
N GLY A 191 7.85 -18.95 -0.67
CA GLY A 191 6.58 -19.68 -0.67
C GLY A 191 5.54 -19.17 0.33
N GLU A 192 4.29 -19.54 0.05
CA GLU A 192 3.10 -19.10 0.79
C GLU A 192 3.14 -19.49 2.28
N LYS A 193 3.79 -20.61 2.63
CA LYS A 193 3.86 -21.08 4.01
C LYS A 193 4.58 -20.07 4.92
N LEU A 194 5.67 -19.47 4.44
CA LEU A 194 6.39 -18.43 5.19
C LEU A 194 5.58 -17.15 5.23
N ALA A 195 5.00 -16.72 4.11
CA ALA A 195 4.17 -15.51 4.05
C ALA A 195 2.98 -15.58 5.02
N ASN A 196 2.28 -16.72 5.07
CA ASN A 196 1.18 -16.94 6.02
C ASN A 196 1.66 -16.89 7.48
N ALA A 197 2.80 -17.49 7.79
CA ALA A 197 3.38 -17.42 9.13
C ALA A 197 3.77 -15.99 9.54
N VAL A 198 4.22 -15.15 8.58
CA VAL A 198 4.46 -13.73 8.80
C VAL A 198 3.15 -12.99 9.07
N ALA A 199 2.09 -13.25 8.29
CA ALA A 199 0.77 -12.65 8.49
C ALA A 199 0.18 -13.00 9.86
N ASP A 200 0.25 -14.26 10.27
CA ASP A 200 -0.20 -14.72 11.58
C ASP A 200 0.54 -14.01 12.72
N GLN A 201 1.86 -13.84 12.59
CA GLN A 201 2.68 -13.14 13.59
C GLN A 201 2.37 -11.64 13.64
N LEU A 202 1.97 -11.02 12.53
CA LEU A 202 1.49 -9.63 12.45
C LEU A 202 0.04 -9.48 12.96
N ILE A 203 -0.64 -10.58 13.27
CA ILE A 203 -2.11 -10.59 13.56
C ILE A 203 -2.88 -9.98 12.39
N TYR A 204 -2.40 -10.23 11.17
CA TYR A 204 -2.96 -9.70 9.93
C TYR A 204 -3.92 -10.73 9.33
N SER A 205 -5.19 -10.65 9.71
CA SER A 205 -6.21 -11.67 9.47
C SER A 205 -6.76 -11.74 8.03
N SER A 206 -6.46 -10.76 7.18
CA SER A 206 -6.97 -10.69 5.81
C SER A 206 -5.87 -10.19 4.88
N ILE A 207 -5.14 -11.12 4.28
CA ILE A 207 -4.15 -10.83 3.23
C ILE A 207 -4.93 -10.40 1.98
N ARG A 208 -4.63 -9.21 1.49
CA ARG A 208 -5.23 -8.65 0.28
C ARG A 208 -4.34 -8.95 -0.93
N THR A 209 -4.97 -9.00 -2.08
CA THR A 209 -4.31 -9.19 -3.37
C THR A 209 -4.29 -7.89 -4.19
N ASP A 210 -3.66 -7.89 -5.33
CA ASP A 210 -3.67 -6.80 -6.30
C ASP A 210 -5.04 -6.56 -6.96
N GLN A 211 -6.03 -7.43 -6.68
CA GLN A 211 -7.43 -7.28 -7.10
C GLN A 211 -8.27 -6.52 -6.05
N ASP A 212 -7.78 -6.41 -4.83
CA ASP A 212 -8.47 -5.73 -3.75
C ASP A 212 -8.32 -4.22 -3.86
N THR A 213 -9.41 -3.49 -3.60
CA THR A 213 -9.43 -2.02 -3.70
C THR A 213 -9.06 -1.36 -2.37
N GLN A 214 -8.47 -0.16 -2.44
CA GLN A 214 -8.01 0.62 -1.29
C GLN A 214 -9.13 1.01 -0.33
N ARG A 215 -10.30 1.34 -0.88
CA ARG A 215 -11.44 1.76 -0.07
C ARG A 215 -12.43 0.61 0.02
N LEU A 216 -12.63 0.13 1.24
CA LEU A 216 -13.76 -0.74 1.51
C LEU A 216 -15.03 -0.01 1.10
N SER A 217 -15.95 -0.70 0.42
CA SER A 217 -17.27 -0.13 0.16
C SER A 217 -17.89 0.34 1.48
N VAL A 218 -18.67 1.41 1.45
CA VAL A 218 -19.31 1.94 2.66
C VAL A 218 -20.04 0.85 3.46
N PRO A 219 -20.77 -0.09 2.81
CA PRO A 219 -21.38 -1.21 3.54
C PRO A 219 -20.40 -2.08 4.33
N THR A 220 -19.22 -2.35 3.77
CA THR A 220 -18.18 -3.14 4.45
C THR A 220 -17.56 -2.35 5.61
N ARG A 221 -17.30 -1.05 5.42
CA ARG A 221 -16.73 -0.16 6.46
C ARG A 221 -17.62 0.00 7.68
N ILE A 222 -18.94 0.01 7.49
CA ILE A 222 -19.93 0.16 8.56
C ILE A 222 -20.52 -1.19 9.03
N GLY A 223 -19.95 -2.32 8.57
CA GLY A 223 -20.38 -3.65 8.99
C GLY A 223 -21.75 -4.08 8.47
N VAL A 224 -22.27 -3.43 7.42
CA VAL A 224 -23.57 -3.77 6.84
C VAL A 224 -23.44 -5.02 5.98
N ARG A 225 -23.91 -6.16 6.48
CA ARG A 225 -23.95 -7.44 5.74
C ARG A 225 -25.31 -7.67 5.05
N HIS A 226 -25.92 -6.62 4.51
CA HIS A 226 -27.23 -6.74 3.83
C HIS A 226 -27.05 -6.39 2.33
N PRO A 227 -27.08 -7.37 1.40
CA PRO A 227 -26.71 -7.16 -0.01
C PRO A 227 -27.48 -6.03 -0.68
N LYS A 228 -28.80 -5.96 -0.50
CA LYS A 228 -29.63 -4.91 -1.09
C LYS A 228 -29.34 -3.52 -0.53
N LEU A 229 -28.99 -3.41 0.77
CA LEU A 229 -28.60 -2.12 1.34
C LEU A 229 -27.24 -1.66 0.81
N SER A 230 -26.30 -2.60 0.63
CA SER A 230 -25.01 -2.33 0.00
C SER A 230 -25.17 -1.80 -1.42
N GLN A 231 -26.04 -2.43 -2.20
CA GLN A 231 -26.34 -2.01 -3.58
C GLN A 231 -26.94 -0.60 -3.63
N VAL A 232 -27.90 -0.30 -2.75
CA VAL A 232 -28.50 1.04 -2.66
C VAL A 232 -27.45 2.10 -2.32
N ILE A 233 -26.58 1.83 -1.37
CA ILE A 233 -25.51 2.76 -0.98
C ILE A 233 -24.57 3.03 -2.17
N GLN A 234 -24.17 2.00 -2.90
CA GLN A 234 -23.34 2.16 -4.10
C GLN A 234 -24.03 3.01 -5.18
N MET A 235 -25.33 2.80 -5.39
CA MET A 235 -26.12 3.63 -6.30
C MET A 235 -26.16 5.10 -5.87
N MET A 236 -26.30 5.37 -4.57
CA MET A 236 -26.29 6.74 -4.03
C MET A 236 -24.91 7.39 -4.19
N GLU A 237 -23.82 6.67 -3.93
CA GLU A 237 -22.45 7.17 -4.12
C GLU A 237 -22.10 7.45 -5.56
N ALA A 238 -22.60 6.64 -6.50
CA ALA A 238 -22.40 6.84 -7.92
C ALA A 238 -23.20 8.03 -8.51
N ASN A 239 -24.17 8.57 -7.76
CA ASN A 239 -25.07 9.63 -8.21
C ASN A 239 -25.17 10.78 -7.19
N ILE A 240 -24.01 11.22 -6.68
CA ILE A 240 -23.94 12.30 -5.70
C ILE A 240 -24.39 13.64 -6.26
N GLU A 241 -24.06 13.94 -7.53
CA GLU A 241 -24.42 15.18 -8.20
C GLU A 241 -25.92 15.26 -8.53
N GLU A 242 -26.55 14.12 -8.88
CA GLU A 242 -27.98 14.01 -9.15
C GLU A 242 -28.61 12.95 -8.22
N PRO A 243 -28.97 13.30 -6.98
CA PRO A 243 -29.43 12.32 -6.00
C PRO A 243 -30.68 11.56 -6.43
N ILE A 244 -30.61 10.26 -6.46
CA ILE A 244 -31.71 9.36 -6.79
C ILE A 244 -32.71 9.32 -5.63
N SER A 245 -34.00 9.43 -5.94
CA SER A 245 -35.04 9.39 -4.89
C SER A 245 -35.09 8.02 -4.17
N PRO A 246 -35.40 7.97 -2.88
CA PRO A 246 -35.52 6.72 -2.13
C PRO A 246 -36.52 5.72 -2.70
N SER A 247 -37.54 6.21 -3.39
CA SER A 247 -38.54 5.34 -4.07
C SER A 247 -37.97 4.62 -5.29
N ILE A 248 -37.15 5.29 -6.07
CA ILE A 248 -36.45 4.70 -7.21
C ILE A 248 -35.42 3.68 -6.70
N LEU A 249 -34.57 4.08 -5.75
CA LEU A 249 -33.57 3.19 -5.15
C LEU A 249 -34.21 1.91 -4.59
N ALA A 250 -35.34 2.03 -3.90
CA ALA A 250 -36.04 0.87 -3.37
C ALA A 250 -36.56 -0.04 -4.47
N LYS A 251 -37.14 0.53 -5.53
CA LYS A 251 -37.65 -0.21 -6.68
C LYS A 251 -36.56 -1.00 -7.39
N ASP A 252 -35.40 -0.38 -7.62
CA ASP A 252 -34.27 -0.98 -8.34
C ASP A 252 -33.70 -2.22 -7.63
N VAL A 253 -33.78 -2.25 -6.28
CA VAL A 253 -33.36 -3.41 -5.49
C VAL A 253 -34.53 -4.33 -5.11
N GLY A 254 -35.72 -4.15 -5.71
CA GLY A 254 -36.90 -4.99 -5.47
C GLY A 254 -37.39 -4.91 -4.02
N MET A 255 -37.54 -3.69 -3.48
CA MET A 255 -38.03 -3.41 -2.12
C MET A 255 -39.08 -2.30 -2.15
N SER A 256 -39.91 -2.22 -1.09
CA SER A 256 -40.72 -1.02 -0.85
C SER A 256 -39.88 0.08 -0.19
N THR A 257 -40.25 1.35 -0.39
CA THR A 257 -39.57 2.49 0.27
C THR A 257 -39.56 2.34 1.78
N ARG A 258 -40.63 1.83 2.37
CA ARG A 258 -40.75 1.59 3.84
C ARG A 258 -39.75 0.51 4.31
N GLN A 259 -39.52 -0.53 3.51
CA GLN A 259 -38.50 -1.55 3.83
C GLN A 259 -37.10 -0.94 3.76
N LEU A 260 -36.82 -0.13 2.76
CA LEU A 260 -35.54 0.57 2.61
C LEU A 260 -35.28 1.51 3.80
N GLU A 261 -36.27 2.35 4.19
CA GLU A 261 -36.15 3.23 5.35
C GLU A 261 -35.88 2.46 6.65
N ARG A 262 -36.54 1.31 6.84
CA ARG A 262 -36.32 0.46 8.01
C ARG A 262 -34.89 -0.12 8.02
N LEU A 263 -34.36 -0.52 6.88
CA LEU A 263 -32.98 -0.99 6.77
C LEU A 263 -31.99 0.13 7.09
N PHE A 264 -32.17 1.31 6.51
CA PHE A 264 -31.32 2.46 6.80
C PHE A 264 -31.33 2.82 8.29
N ARG A 265 -32.51 2.87 8.93
CA ARG A 265 -32.61 3.11 10.39
C ARG A 265 -31.91 2.02 11.20
N ARG A 266 -32.10 0.74 10.82
CA ARG A 266 -31.55 -0.41 11.54
C ARG A 266 -30.03 -0.48 11.46
N TYR A 267 -29.45 -0.26 10.30
CA TYR A 267 -28.02 -0.47 10.05
C TYR A 267 -27.19 0.81 10.07
N LEU A 268 -27.81 1.96 9.77
CA LEU A 268 -27.11 3.25 9.61
C LEU A 268 -27.60 4.32 10.57
N ASN A 269 -28.61 4.02 11.38
CA ASN A 269 -29.26 4.94 12.34
C ASN A 269 -29.69 6.29 11.72
N ARG A 270 -30.02 6.30 10.44
CA ARG A 270 -30.48 7.48 9.67
C ARG A 270 -31.44 7.06 8.57
N SER A 271 -32.13 8.03 7.96
CA SER A 271 -32.98 7.75 6.79
C SER A 271 -32.17 7.84 5.49
N PRO A 272 -32.64 7.24 4.36
CA PRO A 272 -32.00 7.38 3.04
C PRO A 272 -31.80 8.84 2.61
N LYS A 273 -32.75 9.72 2.96
CA LYS A 273 -32.64 11.17 2.66
C LYS A 273 -31.53 11.90 3.44
N ARG A 274 -31.15 11.35 4.60
CA ARG A 274 -30.13 11.95 5.48
C ARG A 274 -28.75 11.27 5.34
N TYR A 275 -28.69 10.24 4.55
CA TYR A 275 -27.45 9.58 4.19
C TYR A 275 -26.72 10.38 3.13
#